data_540d652ea138876308a4219076c0afe7
#
_entry.id   540d652ea138876308a4219076c0afe7
#
_cell.length_a   1.000
_cell.length_b   1.000
_cell.length_c   1.000
_cell.angle_alpha   90.00
_cell.angle_beta   90.00
_cell.angle_gamma   90.00
#
_symmetry.space_group_name_H-M   'P 1'
#
loop_
_entity.id
_entity.type
_entity.pdbx_description
1 polymer ?
#
loop_
_entity_poly.entity_id
_entity_poly.type
_entity_poly.pdbx_seq_one_letter_code
_entity_poly.pdbx_strand_id
1 'polypeptide(L)'
;MKKLFFSLCLACFVLGTAVAQLKTPEQFLGYKPGDRFTPHHRMVDYFEYVAAQNPNIKLIQYGETNEKRPLILAILASPENMARLEQIRTDNLKRTGLLSGTPSTQVPINWMSFNVHGNESVGMEAAISTFHTLADPNNAKVQEWLKNQVII
;
A
#
# COMPACT_ATOMS: atom_id res chain seq x y z
N MET A 1 45.78 0.53 -22.13
CA MET A 1 44.41 0.83 -22.59
C MET A 1 43.40 -0.29 -22.21
N LYS A 2 43.67 -1.57 -22.42
CA LYS A 2 42.73 -2.66 -22.07
C LYS A 2 42.39 -2.77 -20.58
N LYS A 3 43.33 -2.50 -19.68
CA LYS A 3 43.10 -2.53 -18.21
C LYS A 3 42.25 -1.36 -17.72
N LEU A 4 42.33 -0.19 -18.37
CA LEU A 4 41.51 0.99 -18.02
C LEU A 4 40.04 0.78 -18.43
N PHE A 5 39.82 0.14 -19.58
CA PHE A 5 38.47 -0.18 -20.07
C PHE A 5 37.76 -1.21 -19.18
N PHE A 6 38.47 -2.21 -18.67
CA PHE A 6 37.93 -3.21 -17.76
C PHE A 6 37.54 -2.61 -16.39
N SER A 7 38.37 -1.65 -15.89
CA SER A 7 38.07 -0.96 -14.63
C SER A 7 36.86 -0.02 -14.74
N LEU A 8 36.64 0.59 -15.91
CA LEU A 8 35.49 1.46 -16.16
C LEU A 8 34.19 0.66 -16.29
N CYS A 9 34.22 -0.54 -16.93
CA CYS A 9 33.08 -1.45 -17.01
C CYS A 9 32.70 -2.02 -15.63
N LEU A 10 33.66 -2.30 -14.76
CA LEU A 10 33.40 -2.79 -13.41
C LEU A 10 32.76 -1.71 -12.52
N ALA A 11 33.15 -0.44 -12.71
CA ALA A 11 32.56 0.70 -11.98
C ALA A 11 31.10 0.96 -12.37
N CYS A 12 30.71 0.69 -13.63
CA CYS A 12 29.32 0.84 -14.08
C CYS A 12 28.38 -0.27 -13.55
N PHE A 13 28.93 -1.43 -13.14
CA PHE A 13 28.10 -2.54 -12.62
C PHE A 13 27.75 -2.37 -11.13
N VAL A 14 28.37 -1.43 -10.42
CA VAL A 14 28.13 -1.16 -8.99
C VAL A 14 27.10 -0.04 -8.78
N LEU A 15 26.51 0.51 -9.85
CA LEU A 15 25.32 1.35 -9.76
C LEU A 15 24.09 0.44 -9.49
N GLY A 16 24.15 -0.25 -8.36
CA GLY A 16 22.98 -0.93 -7.81
C GLY A 16 21.85 0.09 -7.70
N THR A 17 20.68 -0.26 -8.19
CA THR A 17 19.46 0.52 -8.02
C THR A 17 19.28 0.76 -6.52
N ALA A 18 19.67 1.95 -6.05
CA ALA A 18 19.31 2.40 -4.72
C ALA A 18 17.78 2.49 -4.72
N VAL A 19 17.11 1.48 -4.21
CA VAL A 19 15.68 1.58 -3.92
C VAL A 19 15.56 2.70 -2.89
N ALA A 20 15.04 3.84 -3.31
CA ALA A 20 14.84 4.96 -2.41
C ALA A 20 13.99 4.47 -1.25
N GLN A 21 14.52 4.58 -0.04
CA GLN A 21 13.80 4.20 1.16
C GLN A 21 12.51 5.03 1.25
N LEU A 22 11.39 4.36 1.45
CA LEU A 22 10.10 5.00 1.61
C LEU A 22 10.16 6.01 2.77
N LYS A 23 9.77 7.26 2.53
CA LYS A 23 9.69 8.25 3.61
C LYS A 23 8.71 7.78 4.67
N THR A 24 9.11 7.88 5.93
CA THR A 24 8.18 7.69 7.04
C THR A 24 7.07 8.74 7.03
N PRO A 25 5.93 8.50 7.68
CA PRO A 25 4.89 9.52 7.84
C PRO A 25 5.42 10.84 8.39
N GLU A 26 6.30 10.80 9.39
CA GLU A 26 6.94 11.98 9.97
C GLU A 26 7.79 12.75 8.95
N GLN A 27 8.61 12.03 8.17
CA GLN A 27 9.45 12.66 7.15
C GLN A 27 8.64 13.29 6.01
N PHE A 28 7.48 12.70 5.68
CA PHE A 28 6.61 13.21 4.62
C PHE A 28 5.75 14.39 5.09
N LEU A 29 5.17 14.27 6.28
CA LEU A 29 4.28 15.28 6.85
C LEU A 29 5.03 16.50 7.40
N GLY A 30 6.30 16.31 7.85
CA GLY A 30 7.10 17.32 8.52
C GLY A 30 6.76 17.48 10.01
N TYR A 31 6.01 16.54 10.58
CA TYR A 31 5.69 16.44 12.00
C TYR A 31 5.35 14.98 12.33
N LYS A 32 5.50 14.62 13.60
CA LYS A 32 5.19 13.28 14.08
C LYS A 32 3.67 13.06 14.09
N PRO A 33 3.15 11.95 13.52
CA PRO A 33 1.75 11.57 13.67
C PRO A 33 1.32 11.56 15.14
N GLY A 34 0.23 12.25 15.45
CA GLY A 34 -0.28 12.42 16.81
C GLY A 34 0.10 13.74 17.48
N ASP A 35 1.10 14.48 16.99
CA ASP A 35 1.44 15.81 17.54
C ASP A 35 0.39 16.87 17.18
N ARG A 36 -0.31 16.65 16.07
CA ARG A 36 -1.42 17.49 15.61
C ARG A 36 -2.29 16.72 14.63
N PHE A 37 -3.50 17.21 14.39
CA PHE A 37 -4.42 16.68 13.40
C PHE A 37 -3.84 16.74 11.98
N THR A 38 -3.84 15.60 11.28
CA THR A 38 -3.44 15.53 9.86
C THR A 38 -4.67 15.74 8.98
N PRO A 39 -4.71 16.80 8.14
CA PRO A 39 -5.82 17.02 7.21
C PRO A 39 -5.95 15.88 6.20
N HIS A 40 -7.18 15.59 5.77
CA HIS A 40 -7.50 14.51 4.84
C HIS A 40 -6.65 14.54 3.56
N HIS A 41 -6.47 15.71 2.92
CA HIS A 41 -5.64 15.80 1.71
C HIS A 41 -4.19 15.38 1.95
N ARG A 42 -3.61 15.67 3.12
CA ARG A 42 -2.24 15.25 3.46
C ARG A 42 -2.12 13.73 3.62
N MET A 43 -3.18 13.09 4.11
CA MET A 43 -3.25 11.63 4.14
C MET A 43 -3.32 11.07 2.72
N VAL A 44 -4.18 11.61 1.86
CA VAL A 44 -4.28 11.21 0.45
C VAL A 44 -2.94 11.37 -0.26
N ASP A 45 -2.29 12.54 -0.15
CA ASP A 45 -0.94 12.79 -0.71
C ASP A 45 0.07 11.72 -0.28
N TYR A 46 0.02 11.31 1.00
CA TYR A 46 0.93 10.28 1.52
C TYR A 46 0.63 8.90 0.93
N PHE A 47 -0.64 8.53 0.82
CA PHE A 47 -1.05 7.26 0.22
C PHE A 47 -0.64 7.19 -1.26
N GLU A 48 -0.83 8.26 -2.02
CA GLU A 48 -0.40 8.38 -3.41
C GLU A 48 1.14 8.28 -3.54
N TYR A 49 1.87 9.00 -2.67
CA TYR A 49 3.31 8.94 -2.63
C TYR A 49 3.83 7.50 -2.42
N VAL A 50 3.26 6.77 -1.45
CA VAL A 50 3.64 5.40 -1.13
C VAL A 50 3.28 4.45 -2.26
N ALA A 51 2.07 4.54 -2.81
CA ALA A 51 1.60 3.68 -3.89
C ALA A 51 2.41 3.87 -5.18
N ALA A 52 2.85 5.10 -5.47
CA ALA A 52 3.69 5.38 -6.64
C ALA A 52 5.06 4.68 -6.58
N GLN A 53 5.51 4.27 -5.41
CA GLN A 53 6.81 3.61 -5.20
C GLN A 53 6.72 2.12 -4.91
N ASN A 54 5.52 1.59 -4.75
CA ASN A 54 5.30 0.17 -4.44
C ASN A 54 4.27 -0.44 -5.39
N PRO A 55 4.69 -1.26 -6.38
CA PRO A 55 3.77 -1.89 -7.35
C PRO A 55 2.80 -2.90 -6.72
N ASN A 56 3.03 -3.28 -5.47
CA ASN A 56 2.16 -4.16 -4.69
C ASN A 56 1.03 -3.42 -3.96
N ILE A 57 0.87 -2.14 -4.27
CA ILE A 57 -0.19 -1.27 -3.75
C ILE A 57 -0.98 -0.69 -4.90
N LYS A 58 -2.31 -0.82 -4.83
CA LYS A 58 -3.22 -0.20 -5.78
C LYS A 58 -4.16 0.74 -5.04
N LEU A 59 -4.20 2.00 -5.46
CA LEU A 59 -5.20 2.96 -4.99
C LEU A 59 -6.38 3.00 -5.96
N ILE A 60 -7.58 3.08 -5.40
CA ILE A 60 -8.82 3.24 -6.16
C ILE A 60 -9.62 4.37 -5.50
N GLN A 61 -9.92 5.42 -6.25
CA GLN A 61 -10.95 6.37 -5.84
C GLN A 61 -12.31 5.76 -6.18
N TYR A 62 -13.14 5.54 -5.18
CA TYR A 62 -14.47 4.93 -5.36
C TYR A 62 -15.62 5.93 -5.21
N GLY A 63 -15.32 7.17 -4.87
CA GLY A 63 -16.31 8.24 -4.74
C GLY A 63 -15.73 9.51 -4.19
N GLU A 64 -16.62 10.40 -3.79
CA GLU A 64 -16.32 11.69 -3.14
C GLU A 64 -17.28 11.93 -1.99
N THR A 65 -16.81 12.66 -0.98
CA THR A 65 -17.68 13.19 0.08
C THR A 65 -18.56 14.33 -0.44
N ASN A 66 -19.51 14.78 0.37
CA ASN A 66 -20.31 15.98 0.06
C ASN A 66 -19.43 17.23 -0.13
N GLU A 67 -18.29 17.30 0.52
CA GLU A 67 -17.30 18.38 0.39
C GLU A 67 -16.29 18.15 -0.75
N LYS A 68 -16.56 17.18 -1.65
CA LYS A 68 -15.70 16.85 -2.81
C LYS A 68 -14.32 16.33 -2.42
N ARG A 69 -14.18 15.74 -1.25
CA ARG A 69 -12.94 15.05 -0.86
C ARG A 69 -12.95 13.64 -1.44
N PRO A 70 -11.84 13.16 -2.03
CA PRO A 70 -11.79 11.81 -2.58
C PRO A 70 -11.94 10.74 -1.49
N LEU A 71 -12.76 9.73 -1.78
CA LEU A 71 -12.85 8.50 -1.00
C LEU A 71 -11.98 7.45 -1.68
N ILE A 72 -10.94 6.99 -0.99
CA ILE A 72 -9.95 6.07 -1.56
C ILE A 72 -9.93 4.73 -0.85
N LEU A 73 -9.62 3.69 -1.61
CA LEU A 73 -9.24 2.36 -1.11
C LEU A 73 -7.77 2.13 -1.43
N ALA A 74 -7.01 1.65 -0.46
CA ALA A 74 -5.66 1.16 -0.66
C ALA A 74 -5.68 -0.37 -0.58
N ILE A 75 -5.32 -1.03 -1.67
CA ILE A 75 -5.26 -2.49 -1.78
C ILE A 75 -3.81 -2.91 -1.72
N LEU A 76 -3.46 -3.75 -0.76
CA LEU A 76 -2.12 -4.28 -0.54
C LEU A 76 -2.15 -5.80 -0.67
N ALA A 77 -1.21 -6.35 -1.45
CA ALA A 77 -1.09 -7.79 -1.65
C ALA A 77 0.35 -8.16 -2.03
N SER A 78 0.70 -9.46 -1.98
CA SER A 78 1.94 -9.92 -2.61
C SER A 78 1.89 -9.72 -4.13
N PRO A 79 3.04 -9.74 -4.85
CA PRO A 79 3.05 -9.66 -6.32
C PRO A 79 2.14 -10.70 -6.97
N GLU A 80 2.15 -11.93 -6.49
CA GLU A 80 1.31 -13.02 -7.02
C GLU A 80 -0.18 -12.76 -6.78
N ASN A 81 -0.55 -12.28 -5.60
CA ASN A 81 -1.94 -11.97 -5.28
C ASN A 81 -2.41 -10.71 -6.02
N MET A 82 -1.54 -9.71 -6.20
CA MET A 82 -1.84 -8.52 -7.00
C MET A 82 -2.13 -8.88 -8.46
N ALA A 83 -1.35 -9.80 -9.06
CA ALA A 83 -1.53 -10.24 -10.44
C ALA A 83 -2.87 -10.97 -10.66
N ARG A 84 -3.46 -11.58 -9.62
CA ARG A 84 -4.74 -12.31 -9.69
C ARG A 84 -5.85 -11.68 -8.81
N LEU A 85 -5.75 -10.39 -8.54
CA LEU A 85 -6.64 -9.68 -7.63
C LEU A 85 -8.12 -9.84 -7.98
N GLU A 86 -8.47 -9.78 -9.26
CA GLU A 86 -9.84 -9.94 -9.73
C GLU A 86 -10.37 -11.37 -9.51
N GLN A 87 -9.54 -12.38 -9.68
CA GLN A 87 -9.88 -13.76 -9.35
C GLN A 87 -10.15 -13.89 -7.84
N ILE A 88 -9.27 -13.33 -6.99
CA ILE A 88 -9.45 -13.35 -5.54
C ILE A 88 -10.75 -12.64 -5.15
N ARG A 89 -11.05 -11.47 -5.73
CA ARG A 89 -12.31 -10.76 -5.50
C ARG A 89 -13.52 -11.61 -5.86
N THR A 90 -13.52 -12.18 -7.05
CA THR A 90 -14.61 -13.04 -7.55
C THR A 90 -14.81 -14.26 -6.66
N ASP A 91 -13.73 -14.92 -6.23
CA ASP A 91 -13.81 -16.09 -5.37
C ASP A 91 -14.29 -15.75 -3.94
N ASN A 92 -13.98 -14.56 -3.44
CA ASN A 92 -14.57 -14.07 -2.19
C ASN A 92 -16.08 -13.84 -2.32
N LEU A 93 -16.55 -13.28 -3.44
CA LEU A 93 -17.99 -13.12 -3.71
C LEU A 93 -18.72 -14.46 -3.84
N LYS A 94 -18.08 -15.48 -4.45
CA LYS A 94 -18.65 -16.85 -4.50
C LYS A 94 -18.74 -17.48 -3.11
N ARG A 95 -17.72 -17.31 -2.25
CA ARG A 95 -17.74 -17.82 -0.87
C ARG A 95 -18.87 -17.23 -0.04
N THR A 96 -19.19 -15.97 -0.25
CA THR A 96 -20.29 -15.28 0.46
C THR A 96 -21.66 -15.50 -0.18
N GLY A 97 -21.75 -16.27 -1.28
CA GLY A 97 -23.01 -16.51 -1.98
C GLY A 97 -23.50 -15.34 -2.84
N LEU A 98 -22.71 -14.28 -2.99
CA LEU A 98 -23.05 -13.13 -3.85
C LEU A 98 -22.82 -13.42 -5.34
N LEU A 99 -22.02 -14.42 -5.67
CA LEU A 99 -21.85 -14.96 -7.01
C LEU A 99 -22.01 -16.49 -7.00
N SER A 100 -22.56 -17.03 -8.07
CA SER A 100 -22.67 -18.48 -8.28
C SER A 100 -21.31 -19.07 -8.66
N GLY A 101 -21.10 -20.35 -8.36
CA GLY A 101 -19.93 -21.13 -8.74
C GLY A 101 -19.02 -21.48 -7.58
N THR A 102 -17.99 -22.28 -7.86
CA THR A 102 -17.02 -22.75 -6.86
C THR A 102 -15.82 -21.83 -6.85
N PRO A 103 -15.35 -21.35 -5.68
CA PRO A 103 -14.15 -20.57 -5.58
C PRO A 103 -12.92 -21.44 -5.87
N SER A 104 -11.93 -20.88 -6.59
CA SER A 104 -10.69 -21.55 -6.98
C SER A 104 -9.52 -21.18 -6.08
N THR A 105 -9.61 -20.09 -5.32
CA THR A 105 -8.59 -19.69 -4.33
C THR A 105 -9.19 -19.62 -2.94
N GLN A 106 -8.31 -19.72 -1.92
CA GLN A 106 -8.67 -19.58 -0.51
C GLN A 106 -8.19 -18.24 0.08
N VAL A 107 -7.64 -17.35 -0.73
CA VAL A 107 -7.08 -16.07 -0.29
C VAL A 107 -8.22 -15.16 0.22
N PRO A 108 -8.25 -14.79 1.50
CA PRO A 108 -9.24 -13.88 2.04
C PRO A 108 -8.92 -12.44 1.68
N ILE A 109 -9.94 -11.58 1.73
CA ILE A 109 -9.81 -10.13 1.70
C ILE A 109 -10.13 -9.61 3.09
N ASN A 110 -9.17 -8.94 3.71
CA ASN A 110 -9.33 -8.30 5.00
C ASN A 110 -9.56 -6.79 4.81
N TRP A 111 -10.70 -6.34 5.29
CA TRP A 111 -11.09 -4.93 5.24
C TRP A 111 -10.68 -4.22 6.52
N MET A 112 -9.90 -3.14 6.39
CA MET A 112 -9.53 -2.25 7.48
C MET A 112 -10.19 -0.89 7.27
N SER A 113 -11.08 -0.51 8.17
CA SER A 113 -11.80 0.76 8.12
C SER A 113 -11.30 1.69 9.22
N PHE A 114 -11.01 2.93 8.86
CA PHE A 114 -10.54 3.96 9.78
C PHE A 114 -11.48 5.16 9.78
N ASN A 115 -11.52 5.89 10.89
CA ASN A 115 -12.25 7.15 11.02
C ASN A 115 -13.75 7.01 10.72
N VAL A 116 -14.37 5.94 11.22
CA VAL A 116 -15.81 5.67 11.05
C VAL A 116 -16.66 6.86 11.56
N HIS A 117 -16.22 7.51 12.65
CA HIS A 117 -16.79 8.76 13.13
C HIS A 117 -15.85 9.92 12.85
N GLY A 118 -16.30 10.92 12.11
CA GLY A 118 -15.48 12.03 11.62
C GLY A 118 -14.83 12.90 12.70
N ASN A 119 -15.33 12.87 13.94
CA ASN A 119 -14.77 13.59 15.08
C ASN A 119 -13.68 12.80 15.85
N GLU A 120 -13.37 11.57 15.43
CA GLU A 120 -12.31 10.74 16.02
C GLU A 120 -10.99 10.96 15.27
N SER A 121 -10.35 12.08 15.53
CA SER A 121 -9.16 12.55 14.79
C SER A 121 -8.00 11.53 14.76
N VAL A 122 -7.86 10.69 15.79
CA VAL A 122 -6.81 9.67 15.89
C VAL A 122 -6.90 8.61 14.78
N GLY A 123 -8.08 8.39 14.19
CA GLY A 123 -8.28 7.43 13.11
C GLY A 123 -7.43 7.73 11.87
N MET A 124 -7.26 9.02 11.52
CA MET A 124 -6.41 9.45 10.41
C MET A 124 -4.94 9.13 10.67
N GLU A 125 -4.45 9.42 11.87
CA GLU A 125 -3.07 9.15 12.30
C GLU A 125 -2.78 7.65 12.33
N ALA A 126 -3.75 6.86 12.79
CA ALA A 126 -3.66 5.40 12.79
C ALA A 126 -3.62 4.84 11.35
N ALA A 127 -4.46 5.36 10.44
CA ALA A 127 -4.48 4.94 9.04
C ALA A 127 -3.13 5.17 8.36
N ILE A 128 -2.54 6.36 8.49
CA ILE A 128 -1.24 6.70 7.90
C ILE A 128 -0.14 5.78 8.43
N SER A 129 -0.09 5.58 9.74
CA SER A 129 0.94 4.76 10.41
C SER A 129 0.81 3.28 10.05
N THR A 130 -0.43 2.77 10.00
CA THR A 130 -0.71 1.39 9.61
C THR A 130 -0.36 1.16 8.15
N PHE A 131 -0.78 2.07 7.26
CA PHE A 131 -0.48 1.98 5.83
C PHE A 131 1.03 1.97 5.56
N HIS A 132 1.78 2.85 6.22
CA HIS A 132 3.25 2.85 6.13
C HIS A 132 3.84 1.49 6.53
N THR A 133 3.40 0.95 7.66
CA THR A 133 3.89 -0.35 8.17
C THR A 133 3.59 -1.50 7.21
N LEU A 134 2.39 -1.51 6.63
CA LEU A 134 1.96 -2.53 5.67
C LEU A 134 2.65 -2.36 4.29
N ALA A 135 3.07 -1.17 3.95
CA ALA A 135 3.74 -0.85 2.69
C ALA A 135 5.26 -1.12 2.73
N ASP A 136 5.84 -1.30 3.91
CA ASP A 136 7.29 -1.49 4.06
C ASP A 136 7.74 -2.84 3.47
N PRO A 137 8.53 -2.85 2.37
CA PRO A 137 9.00 -4.08 1.76
C PRO A 137 10.01 -4.84 2.65
N ASN A 138 10.61 -4.18 3.62
CA ASN A 138 11.58 -4.77 4.55
C ASN A 138 10.92 -5.42 5.77
N ASN A 139 9.61 -5.22 5.96
CA ASN A 139 8.87 -5.87 7.04
C ASN A 139 8.52 -7.32 6.65
N ALA A 140 9.41 -8.26 6.96
CA ALA A 140 9.28 -9.67 6.59
C ALA A 140 7.94 -10.29 7.05
N LYS A 141 7.45 -9.90 8.23
CA LYS A 141 6.18 -10.39 8.78
C LYS A 141 4.99 -9.93 7.94
N VAL A 142 4.99 -8.67 7.53
CA VAL A 142 3.94 -8.12 6.64
C VAL A 142 4.01 -8.79 5.27
N GLN A 143 5.20 -8.97 4.72
CA GLN A 143 5.37 -9.65 3.42
C GLN A 143 4.85 -11.09 3.46
N GLU A 144 5.01 -11.78 4.57
CA GLU A 144 4.41 -13.11 4.78
C GLU A 144 2.88 -13.04 4.83
N TRP A 145 2.31 -12.07 5.54
CA TRP A 145 0.85 -11.87 5.59
C TRP A 145 0.26 -11.62 4.19
N LEU A 146 0.89 -10.75 3.39
CA LEU A 146 0.40 -10.38 2.06
C LEU A 146 0.44 -11.54 1.05
N LYS A 147 1.23 -12.60 1.29
CA LYS A 147 1.16 -13.84 0.51
C LYS A 147 -0.13 -14.62 0.74
N ASN A 148 -0.68 -14.53 1.95
CA ASN A 148 -1.81 -15.34 2.38
C ASN A 148 -3.14 -14.59 2.37
N GLN A 149 -3.14 -13.28 2.11
CA GLN A 149 -4.33 -12.43 2.14
C GLN A 149 -4.15 -11.19 1.28
N VAL A 150 -5.27 -10.55 0.97
CA VAL A 150 -5.33 -9.18 0.46
C VAL A 150 -5.81 -8.28 1.60
N ILE A 151 -5.18 -7.12 1.79
CA ILE A 151 -5.60 -6.11 2.77
C ILE A 151 -6.15 -4.90 2.01
N ILE A 152 -7.28 -4.38 2.44
CA ILE A 152 -7.91 -3.17 1.91
C ILE A 152 -8.13 -2.18 3.04
#